data_0c1ddb59b7676ead8f48bd12c533830a
#
_entry.id   0c1ddb59b7676ead8f48bd12c533830a
#
_cell.length_a   1.000
_cell.length_b   1.000
_cell.length_c   1.000
_cell.angle_alpha   90.00
_cell.angle_beta   90.00
_cell.angle_gamma   90.00
#
_symmetry.space_group_name_H-M   'P 1'
#
loop_
_entity.id
_entity.type
_entity.pdbx_description
1 polymer ?
#
loop_
_entity_poly.entity_id
_entity_poly.type
_entity_poly.pdbx_seq_one_letter_code
_entity_poly.pdbx_strand_id
1 'polypeptide(L)'
;MTYGHPDHRMAAVWKSRRMENPKISVEGGPGPLAHAAEPRDRVIPARKSDIIERLIAEKSLDEAGQDGLRRLARMLGAIFHYQYFEELERLREVYFHFDPEADPRACAALRDPDAAYRSLSEEFVRVLTDANFVEISHQEITRVFAERALVRVKIRAPVEDYRDVRMFRRGHHTETIEVPIWFGLRRRPLDVMVYDDVVLMVATKPDDVQAAAGRASRRRRKIRGGAVLFKYFRHIARGDLKALFPNVRVVMSLTDHVTLGVPAIVGGVPILIKLASTLTVLFVVAGFYLGLAGTIGDHDTERALAALSGLFALGAFMLRQWGNFHRQSLIHQKELTDNIYYRNVNNNSGIFNYIIGEAEDQDWKEALLAYYGLLTAPAPLTCEVLEARVEQLLTRGFGVATEFEIDDALARLKRLDLLREAEGRFSVPPLPDALARLDQAWAQLLRTGSTEPEPRLLA
;
A
#
# COMPACT_ATOMS: atom_id res chain seq x y z
N MET A 1 43.42 -5.82 -2.04
CA MET A 1 42.29 -6.63 -1.56
C MET A 1 41.10 -6.29 -2.42
N THR A 2 40.86 -7.14 -3.43
CA THR A 2 39.83 -6.94 -4.48
C THR A 2 38.54 -7.58 -3.99
N TYR A 3 37.49 -6.77 -3.86
CA TYR A 3 36.14 -7.26 -3.61
C TYR A 3 35.55 -7.86 -4.89
N GLY A 4 35.31 -9.18 -4.86
CA GLY A 4 34.66 -9.91 -5.93
C GLY A 4 33.16 -9.60 -6.01
N HIS A 5 32.68 -9.41 -7.22
CA HIS A 5 31.28 -9.28 -7.62
C HIS A 5 30.50 -10.57 -7.26
N PRO A 6 29.29 -10.51 -6.70
CA PRO A 6 28.50 -11.71 -6.48
C PRO A 6 27.88 -12.24 -7.77
N ASP A 7 28.00 -13.51 -7.91
CA ASP A 7 27.79 -14.44 -9.00
C ASP A 7 26.41 -14.34 -9.68
N HIS A 8 26.42 -14.27 -11.00
CA HIS A 8 25.27 -14.42 -11.92
C HIS A 8 24.56 -15.81 -11.86
N ARG A 9 24.95 -16.70 -10.95
CA ARG A 9 24.37 -18.05 -10.80
C ARG A 9 23.04 -18.11 -10.06
N MET A 10 22.67 -17.07 -9.30
CA MET A 10 21.39 -17.04 -8.60
C MET A 10 20.20 -16.76 -9.51
N ALA A 11 20.38 -16.02 -10.60
CA ALA A 11 19.32 -15.77 -11.57
C ALA A 11 18.92 -17.00 -12.40
N ALA A 12 19.80 -17.99 -12.54
CA ALA A 12 19.53 -19.21 -13.31
C ALA A 12 18.74 -20.27 -12.49
N VAL A 13 18.85 -20.27 -11.15
CA VAL A 13 18.13 -21.20 -10.27
C VAL A 13 16.65 -20.88 -10.17
N TRP A 14 16.26 -19.62 -10.42
CA TRP A 14 14.85 -19.19 -10.42
C TRP A 14 14.05 -19.64 -11.66
N LYS A 15 14.73 -19.92 -12.76
CA LYS A 15 14.07 -20.36 -14.01
C LYS A 15 13.71 -21.84 -14.07
N SER A 16 14.24 -22.69 -13.20
CA SER A 16 14.10 -24.16 -13.32
C SER A 16 13.15 -24.82 -12.31
N ARG A 17 12.61 -24.10 -11.32
CA ARG A 17 11.56 -24.64 -10.43
C ARG A 17 10.18 -24.13 -10.84
N ARG A 18 9.67 -24.57 -12.00
CA ARG A 18 8.24 -24.57 -12.29
C ARG A 18 7.56 -25.56 -11.35
N MET A 19 6.95 -25.04 -10.28
CA MET A 19 5.99 -25.83 -9.51
C MET A 19 4.73 -26.01 -10.35
N GLU A 20 4.37 -27.24 -10.63
CA GLU A 20 3.08 -27.63 -11.21
C GLU A 20 1.94 -27.14 -10.33
N ASN A 21 1.07 -26.33 -10.91
CA ASN A 21 -0.05 -25.69 -10.22
C ASN A 21 -1.35 -26.46 -10.49
N PRO A 22 -2.15 -26.77 -9.46
CA PRO A 22 -3.45 -27.39 -9.64
C PRO A 22 -4.50 -26.40 -10.15
N LYS A 23 -5.38 -26.92 -10.91
CA LYS A 23 -6.49 -26.47 -11.76
C LYS A 23 -7.46 -25.47 -11.14
N ILE A 24 -7.82 -24.43 -11.90
CA ILE A 24 -9.00 -23.61 -11.65
C ILE A 24 -9.93 -23.70 -12.86
N SER A 25 -11.13 -24.22 -12.65
CA SER A 25 -12.25 -24.05 -13.56
C SER A 25 -12.82 -22.63 -13.40
N VAL A 26 -12.74 -21.84 -14.45
CA VAL A 26 -13.38 -20.52 -14.54
C VAL A 26 -14.67 -20.73 -15.32
N GLU A 27 -15.80 -20.88 -14.62
CA GLU A 27 -17.12 -20.73 -15.20
C GLU A 27 -17.58 -19.28 -14.97
N GLY A 28 -17.96 -18.61 -16.06
CA GLY A 28 -18.75 -17.39 -16.07
C GLY A 28 -18.10 -16.16 -15.43
N GLY A 29 -17.16 -15.49 -16.14
CA GLY A 29 -16.76 -14.13 -15.77
C GLY A 29 -17.86 -13.12 -16.14
N PRO A 30 -18.13 -12.09 -15.31
CA PRO A 30 -18.93 -10.96 -15.74
C PRO A 30 -18.27 -10.30 -16.96
N GLY A 31 -19.10 -9.93 -17.96
CA GLY A 31 -18.64 -9.23 -19.15
C GLY A 31 -17.85 -7.94 -18.82
N PRO A 32 -17.18 -7.35 -19.80
CA PRO A 32 -16.35 -6.16 -19.56
C PRO A 32 -17.23 -5.06 -18.95
N LEU A 33 -16.96 -4.76 -17.67
CA LEU A 33 -17.55 -3.61 -16.99
C LEU A 33 -17.13 -2.38 -17.79
N ALA A 34 -18.11 -1.62 -18.26
CA ALA A 34 -17.89 -0.31 -18.85
C ALA A 34 -17.10 0.52 -17.81
N HIS A 35 -15.81 0.69 -18.06
CA HIS A 35 -14.98 1.60 -17.30
C HIS A 35 -15.56 3.00 -17.51
N ALA A 36 -16.19 3.58 -16.48
CA ALA A 36 -16.29 5.02 -16.41
C ALA A 36 -14.88 5.56 -16.63
N ALA A 37 -14.73 6.52 -17.54
CA ALA A 37 -13.43 7.11 -17.82
C ALA A 37 -12.81 7.55 -16.47
N GLU A 38 -11.75 6.87 -16.08
CA GLU A 38 -11.07 7.23 -14.83
C GLU A 38 -10.43 8.62 -14.99
N PRO A 39 -10.45 9.43 -13.94
CA PRO A 39 -9.85 10.76 -14.00
C PRO A 39 -8.39 10.61 -14.41
N ARG A 40 -7.90 11.51 -15.26
CA ARG A 40 -6.49 11.54 -15.67
C ARG A 40 -5.61 11.70 -14.44
N ASP A 41 -4.40 11.17 -14.50
CA ASP A 41 -3.44 11.36 -13.44
C ASP A 41 -3.03 12.83 -13.32
N ARG A 42 -2.92 13.31 -12.07
CA ARG A 42 -2.53 14.68 -11.75
C ARG A 42 -1.02 14.82 -11.51
N VAL A 43 -0.31 13.70 -11.48
CA VAL A 43 1.13 13.67 -11.22
C VAL A 43 1.92 14.11 -12.45
N ILE A 44 2.88 15.02 -12.24
CA ILE A 44 3.84 15.42 -13.26
C ILE A 44 5.09 14.54 -13.14
N PRO A 45 5.26 13.50 -13.97
CA PRO A 45 6.33 12.49 -13.80
C PRO A 45 7.65 12.93 -14.42
N ALA A 46 7.94 14.23 -14.44
CA ALA A 46 9.17 14.81 -14.96
C ALA A 46 10.07 15.30 -13.82
N ARG A 47 11.40 15.21 -14.01
CA ARG A 47 12.34 15.76 -13.02
C ARG A 47 12.38 17.28 -13.07
N LYS A 48 12.65 17.94 -11.94
CA LYS A 48 12.79 19.40 -11.86
C LYS A 48 13.80 19.94 -12.90
N SER A 49 14.95 19.28 -13.07
CA SER A 49 15.97 19.62 -14.07
C SER A 49 15.43 19.57 -15.49
N ASP A 50 14.72 18.48 -15.82
CA ASP A 50 14.24 18.23 -17.17
C ASP A 50 13.17 19.25 -17.56
N ILE A 51 12.32 19.66 -16.60
CA ILE A 51 11.34 20.74 -16.79
C ILE A 51 12.06 22.05 -17.10
N ILE A 52 13.05 22.46 -16.31
CA ILE A 52 13.79 23.71 -16.54
C ILE A 52 14.43 23.71 -17.92
N GLU A 53 15.16 22.63 -18.27
CA GLU A 53 15.83 22.53 -19.58
C GLU A 53 14.82 22.53 -20.74
N ARG A 54 13.66 21.92 -20.56
CA ARG A 54 12.60 21.91 -21.57
C ARG A 54 12.00 23.31 -21.76
N LEU A 55 11.70 24.03 -20.67
CA LEU A 55 11.18 25.40 -20.76
C LEU A 55 12.16 26.36 -21.45
N ILE A 56 13.46 26.18 -21.20
CA ILE A 56 14.52 26.94 -21.88
C ILE A 56 14.60 26.59 -23.38
N ALA A 57 14.45 25.31 -23.72
CA ALA A 57 14.48 24.85 -25.10
C ALA A 57 13.33 25.39 -25.97
N GLU A 58 12.23 25.85 -25.37
CA GLU A 58 11.12 26.52 -26.09
C GLU A 58 11.54 27.86 -26.73
N LYS A 59 12.75 28.42 -26.37
CA LYS A 59 13.32 29.68 -26.90
C LYS A 59 12.36 30.88 -26.82
N SER A 60 11.41 30.86 -25.91
CA SER A 60 10.49 31.98 -25.67
C SER A 60 11.13 33.12 -24.87
N LEU A 61 12.30 32.87 -24.28
CA LEU A 61 13.07 33.80 -23.46
C LEU A 61 14.46 34.04 -24.09
N ASP A 62 14.96 35.26 -23.96
CA ASP A 62 16.33 35.60 -24.24
C ASP A 62 17.31 35.00 -23.20
N GLU A 63 18.60 35.17 -23.39
CA GLU A 63 19.62 34.58 -22.49
C GLU A 63 19.48 35.10 -21.05
N ALA A 64 19.23 36.38 -20.88
CA ALA A 64 18.98 36.96 -19.54
C ALA A 64 17.71 36.41 -18.87
N GLY A 65 16.63 36.21 -19.66
CA GLY A 65 15.41 35.58 -19.21
C GLY A 65 15.61 34.11 -18.84
N GLN A 66 16.41 33.36 -19.57
CA GLN A 66 16.74 31.97 -19.24
C GLN A 66 17.50 31.87 -17.91
N ASP A 67 18.45 32.73 -17.67
CA ASP A 67 19.18 32.79 -16.40
C ASP A 67 18.27 33.25 -15.25
N GLY A 68 17.38 34.22 -15.53
CA GLY A 68 16.32 34.63 -14.59
C GLY A 68 15.41 33.50 -14.20
N LEU A 69 14.96 32.68 -15.17
CA LEU A 69 14.12 31.50 -14.91
C LEU A 69 14.83 30.46 -14.05
N ARG A 70 16.11 30.16 -14.31
CA ARG A 70 16.91 29.25 -13.47
C ARG A 70 17.05 29.76 -12.05
N ARG A 71 17.20 31.08 -11.86
CA ARG A 71 17.25 31.70 -10.53
C ARG A 71 15.90 31.59 -9.81
N LEU A 72 14.81 31.92 -10.50
CA LEU A 72 13.46 31.82 -9.98
C LEU A 72 13.14 30.38 -9.54
N ALA A 73 13.45 29.39 -10.37
CA ALA A 73 13.26 27.99 -10.08
C ALA A 73 14.01 27.55 -8.81
N ARG A 74 15.24 28.01 -8.61
CA ARG A 74 16.02 27.73 -7.39
C ARG A 74 15.43 28.39 -6.15
N MET A 75 14.96 29.64 -6.26
CA MET A 75 14.37 30.36 -5.13
C MET A 75 13.03 29.76 -4.72
N LEU A 76 12.17 29.40 -5.68
CA LEU A 76 10.95 28.66 -5.42
C LEU A 76 11.25 27.35 -4.66
N GLY A 77 12.26 26.60 -5.11
CA GLY A 77 12.67 25.37 -4.45
C GLY A 77 13.14 25.58 -3.01
N ALA A 78 13.91 26.65 -2.74
CA ALA A 78 14.36 26.96 -1.41
C ALA A 78 13.19 27.35 -0.47
N ILE A 79 12.28 28.17 -0.95
CA ILE A 79 11.09 28.62 -0.20
C ILE A 79 10.19 27.43 0.14
N PHE A 80 9.83 26.61 -0.85
CA PHE A 80 8.98 25.44 -0.61
C PHE A 80 9.65 24.43 0.30
N HIS A 81 10.95 24.18 0.10
CA HIS A 81 11.69 23.28 0.99
C HIS A 81 11.64 23.71 2.46
N TYR A 82 11.80 25.00 2.73
CA TYR A 82 11.71 25.52 4.09
C TYR A 82 10.28 25.40 4.67
N GLN A 83 9.25 25.72 3.89
CA GLN A 83 7.85 25.60 4.31
C GLN A 83 7.48 24.16 4.62
N TYR A 84 7.87 23.23 3.75
CA TYR A 84 7.62 21.80 3.93
C TYR A 84 8.45 21.16 5.04
N PHE A 85 9.63 21.70 5.33
CA PHE A 85 10.39 21.29 6.50
C PHE A 85 9.65 21.62 7.81
N GLU A 86 9.09 22.81 7.94
CA GLU A 86 8.29 23.18 9.13
C GLU A 86 7.05 22.29 9.27
N GLU A 87 6.41 21.96 8.17
CA GLU A 87 5.26 21.05 8.15
C GLU A 87 5.64 19.62 8.55
N LEU A 88 6.78 19.14 8.09
CA LEU A 88 7.33 17.84 8.48
C LEU A 88 7.56 17.75 10.01
N GLU A 89 8.15 18.77 10.59
CA GLU A 89 8.43 18.77 12.04
C GLU A 89 7.11 18.81 12.84
N ARG A 90 6.13 19.59 12.43
CA ARG A 90 4.80 19.59 13.06
C ARG A 90 4.12 18.23 13.00
N LEU A 91 4.10 17.59 11.81
CA LEU A 91 3.52 16.26 11.66
C LEU A 91 4.23 15.23 12.56
N ARG A 92 5.55 15.28 12.65
CA ARG A 92 6.32 14.40 13.52
C ARG A 92 5.99 14.58 14.99
N GLU A 93 5.85 15.82 15.42
CA GLU A 93 5.54 16.15 16.82
C GLU A 93 4.16 15.63 17.21
N VAL A 94 3.14 15.90 16.42
CA VAL A 94 1.79 15.38 16.68
C VAL A 94 1.75 13.86 16.60
N TYR A 95 2.42 13.27 15.61
CA TYR A 95 2.44 11.82 15.40
C TYR A 95 3.15 11.07 16.52
N PHE A 96 4.14 11.67 17.18
CA PHE A 96 4.91 11.03 18.24
C PHE A 96 4.04 10.35 19.30
N HIS A 97 2.88 10.94 19.63
CA HIS A 97 1.94 10.38 20.59
C HIS A 97 1.20 9.13 20.08
N PHE A 98 1.08 8.99 18.78
CA PHE A 98 0.37 7.89 18.08
C PHE A 98 1.31 6.84 17.51
N ASP A 99 2.62 7.08 17.51
CA ASP A 99 3.62 6.17 16.97
C ASP A 99 3.64 4.85 17.78
N PRO A 100 3.37 3.69 17.15
CA PRO A 100 3.42 2.41 17.83
C PRO A 100 4.81 2.03 18.33
N GLU A 101 5.87 2.65 17.79
CA GLU A 101 7.27 2.39 18.12
C GLU A 101 7.83 3.38 19.15
N ALA A 102 7.11 4.47 19.45
CA ALA A 102 7.54 5.44 20.48
C ALA A 102 7.53 4.82 21.87
N ASP A 103 8.51 5.23 22.70
CA ASP A 103 8.54 4.79 24.10
C ASP A 103 7.33 5.36 24.86
N PRO A 104 6.46 4.51 25.43
CA PRO A 104 5.29 4.97 26.18
C PRO A 104 5.63 5.89 27.35
N ARG A 105 6.86 5.82 27.87
CA ARG A 105 7.34 6.68 28.98
C ARG A 105 7.63 8.11 28.53
N ALA A 106 7.97 8.29 27.26
CA ALA A 106 8.24 9.60 26.67
C ALA A 106 6.97 10.30 26.19
N CYS A 107 5.87 9.55 26.00
CA CYS A 107 4.59 10.10 25.56
C CYS A 107 3.86 10.73 26.76
N ALA A 108 3.74 12.06 26.79
CA ALA A 108 2.82 12.72 27.73
C ALA A 108 1.37 12.34 27.43
N ALA A 109 0.53 12.31 28.48
CA ALA A 109 -0.88 12.03 28.28
C ALA A 109 -1.55 13.18 27.50
N LEU A 110 -2.21 12.84 26.39
CA LEU A 110 -2.99 13.81 25.62
C LEU A 110 -4.24 14.21 26.41
N ARG A 111 -4.55 15.51 26.48
CA ARG A 111 -5.82 16.00 27.10
C ARG A 111 -7.05 15.49 26.35
N ASP A 112 -7.02 15.55 25.05
CA ASP A 112 -8.06 15.06 24.14
C ASP A 112 -7.45 14.24 23.00
N PRO A 113 -7.33 12.90 23.17
CA PRO A 113 -6.76 12.02 22.15
C PRO A 113 -7.56 12.02 20.84
N ASP A 114 -8.88 12.32 20.93
CA ASP A 114 -9.75 12.35 19.76
C ASP A 114 -9.55 13.62 18.93
N ALA A 115 -9.37 14.76 19.58
CA ALA A 115 -9.05 16.01 18.92
C ALA A 115 -7.65 15.94 18.28
N ALA A 116 -6.65 15.42 19.01
CA ALA A 116 -5.30 15.24 18.49
C ALA A 116 -5.27 14.30 17.28
N TYR A 117 -6.03 13.20 17.33
CA TYR A 117 -6.16 12.29 16.18
C TYR A 117 -6.79 12.97 14.96
N ARG A 118 -7.86 13.78 15.15
CA ARG A 118 -8.48 14.52 14.05
C ARG A 118 -7.49 15.49 13.42
N SER A 119 -6.78 16.26 14.24
CA SER A 119 -5.74 17.19 13.76
C SER A 119 -4.66 16.48 12.95
N LEU A 120 -4.12 15.37 13.46
CA LEU A 120 -3.15 14.54 12.73
C LEU A 120 -3.71 14.05 11.39
N SER A 121 -4.94 13.54 11.41
CA SER A 121 -5.57 13.00 10.20
C SER A 121 -5.83 14.09 9.16
N GLU A 122 -6.32 15.26 9.57
CA GLU A 122 -6.61 16.39 8.68
C GLU A 122 -5.32 16.94 8.06
N GLU A 123 -4.27 17.14 8.87
CA GLU A 123 -2.99 17.64 8.39
C GLU A 123 -2.32 16.63 7.43
N PHE A 124 -2.34 15.34 7.78
CA PHE A 124 -1.79 14.31 6.93
C PHE A 124 -2.53 14.19 5.59
N VAL A 125 -3.87 14.30 5.60
CA VAL A 125 -4.68 14.29 4.36
C VAL A 125 -4.37 15.50 3.49
N ARG A 126 -4.18 16.68 4.09
CA ARG A 126 -3.81 17.88 3.36
C ARG A 126 -2.48 17.69 2.62
N VAL A 127 -1.44 17.18 3.30
CA VAL A 127 -0.14 16.90 2.67
C VAL A 127 -0.25 15.84 1.57
N LEU A 128 -1.09 14.83 1.76
CA LEU A 128 -1.36 13.85 0.71
C LEU A 128 -2.04 14.46 -0.51
N THR A 129 -2.99 15.39 -0.28
CA THR A 129 -3.64 16.12 -1.37
C THR A 129 -2.64 17.00 -2.12
N ASP A 130 -1.78 17.73 -1.40
CA ASP A 130 -0.69 18.52 -1.99
C ASP A 130 0.32 17.67 -2.78
N ALA A 131 0.44 16.37 -2.43
CA ALA A 131 1.23 15.39 -3.18
C ALA A 131 0.43 14.66 -4.29
N ASN A 132 -0.75 15.16 -4.65
CA ASN A 132 -1.64 14.60 -5.68
C ASN A 132 -2.15 13.18 -5.38
N PHE A 133 -2.28 12.80 -4.09
CA PHE A 133 -2.96 11.57 -3.70
C PHE A 133 -4.48 11.78 -3.63
N VAL A 134 -5.21 10.77 -4.07
CA VAL A 134 -6.67 10.74 -4.03
C VAL A 134 -7.11 9.67 -3.04
N GLU A 135 -8.03 10.01 -2.13
CA GLU A 135 -8.58 9.05 -1.19
C GLU A 135 -9.46 8.02 -1.90
N ILE A 136 -9.21 6.75 -1.63
CA ILE A 136 -10.05 5.64 -2.12
C ILE A 136 -11.30 5.59 -1.26
N SER A 137 -12.47 5.78 -1.89
CA SER A 137 -13.73 5.81 -1.16
C SER A 137 -14.01 4.50 -0.42
N HIS A 138 -14.69 4.59 0.72
CA HIS A 138 -15.08 3.41 1.50
C HIS A 138 -15.94 2.41 0.69
N GLN A 139 -16.74 2.91 -0.24
CA GLN A 139 -17.52 2.08 -1.16
C GLN A 139 -16.62 1.32 -2.14
N GLU A 140 -15.58 1.97 -2.65
CA GLU A 140 -14.59 1.35 -3.54
C GLU A 140 -13.76 0.30 -2.78
N ILE A 141 -13.30 0.60 -1.57
CA ILE A 141 -12.62 -0.38 -0.70
C ILE A 141 -13.50 -1.61 -0.49
N THR A 142 -14.79 -1.41 -0.16
CA THR A 142 -15.74 -2.51 0.05
C THR A 142 -15.94 -3.33 -1.22
N ARG A 143 -16.05 -2.68 -2.38
CA ARG A 143 -16.19 -3.34 -3.69
C ARG A 143 -14.95 -4.17 -4.02
N VAL A 144 -13.75 -3.59 -3.88
CA VAL A 144 -12.49 -4.30 -4.09
C VAL A 144 -12.35 -5.46 -3.12
N PHE A 145 -12.87 -5.34 -1.90
CA PHE A 145 -12.86 -6.45 -0.92
C PHE A 145 -13.84 -7.57 -1.28
N ALA A 146 -14.90 -7.29 -2.01
CA ALA A 146 -15.81 -8.30 -2.53
C ALA A 146 -15.24 -8.99 -3.80
N GLU A 147 -14.40 -8.31 -4.57
CA GLU A 147 -13.75 -8.86 -5.75
C GLU A 147 -12.75 -9.96 -5.37
N ARG A 148 -12.54 -10.92 -6.29
CA ARG A 148 -11.51 -11.95 -6.12
C ARG A 148 -10.13 -11.31 -6.27
N ALA A 149 -9.28 -11.44 -5.24
CA ALA A 149 -7.89 -11.02 -5.32
C ALA A 149 -7.17 -11.75 -6.46
N LEU A 150 -6.22 -11.07 -7.12
CA LEU A 150 -5.30 -11.67 -8.10
C LEU A 150 -4.42 -12.75 -7.45
N VAL A 151 -4.09 -12.57 -6.18
CA VAL A 151 -3.47 -13.60 -5.36
C VAL A 151 -4.49 -14.70 -5.10
N ARG A 152 -4.16 -15.94 -5.47
CA ARG A 152 -5.01 -17.15 -5.37
C ARG A 152 -5.51 -17.47 -3.96
N VAL A 153 -5.21 -16.66 -2.98
CA VAL A 153 -5.46 -16.89 -1.57
C VAL A 153 -6.62 -16.01 -1.10
N LYS A 154 -7.63 -16.60 -0.46
CA LYS A 154 -8.67 -15.81 0.20
C LYS A 154 -8.07 -15.09 1.40
N ILE A 155 -8.07 -13.77 1.34
CA ILE A 155 -7.55 -12.89 2.36
C ILE A 155 -8.72 -12.30 3.14
N ARG A 156 -8.66 -12.35 4.46
CA ARG A 156 -9.58 -11.66 5.36
C ARG A 156 -8.82 -10.56 6.08
N ALA A 157 -9.15 -9.32 5.76
CA ALA A 157 -8.66 -8.14 6.45
C ALA A 157 -9.63 -7.83 7.61
N PRO A 158 -9.17 -7.73 8.86
CA PRO A 158 -10.01 -7.47 10.02
C PRO A 158 -10.29 -5.96 10.17
N VAL A 159 -10.98 -5.35 9.20
CA VAL A 159 -11.28 -3.90 9.19
C VAL A 159 -12.06 -3.49 10.44
N GLU A 160 -12.92 -4.36 10.95
CA GLU A 160 -13.74 -4.15 12.13
C GLU A 160 -12.91 -3.99 13.43
N ASP A 161 -11.67 -4.45 13.45
CA ASP A 161 -10.78 -4.36 14.61
C ASP A 161 -10.12 -2.97 14.76
N TYR A 162 -10.25 -2.11 13.75
CA TYR A 162 -9.67 -0.77 13.72
C TYR A 162 -10.71 0.30 14.05
N ARG A 163 -10.23 1.46 14.53
CA ARG A 163 -11.04 2.65 14.77
C ARG A 163 -11.36 3.35 13.46
N ASP A 164 -10.32 3.54 12.65
CA ASP A 164 -10.40 4.20 11.36
C ASP A 164 -9.41 3.58 10.38
N VAL A 165 -9.79 3.57 9.10
CA VAL A 165 -8.96 3.04 8.01
C VAL A 165 -9.18 3.93 6.80
N ARG A 166 -8.09 4.55 6.35
CA ARG A 166 -8.08 5.40 5.15
C ARG A 166 -7.01 4.91 4.19
N MET A 167 -7.33 4.90 2.92
CA MET A 167 -6.41 4.52 1.85
C MET A 167 -6.37 5.62 0.80
N PHE A 168 -5.18 5.91 0.32
CA PHE A 168 -4.94 6.93 -0.70
C PHE A 168 -4.16 6.30 -1.83
N ARG A 169 -4.45 6.72 -3.05
CA ARG A 169 -3.73 6.28 -4.25
C ARG A 169 -3.21 7.48 -5.03
N ARG A 170 -2.12 7.29 -5.74
CA ARG A 170 -1.55 8.25 -6.68
C ARG A 170 -1.00 7.50 -7.89
N GLY A 171 -1.27 7.99 -9.07
CA GLY A 171 -0.90 7.33 -10.31
C GLY A 171 -1.61 5.99 -10.51
N HIS A 172 -1.88 5.66 -11.76
CA HIS A 172 -2.37 4.34 -12.14
C HIS A 172 -2.03 4.04 -13.59
N HIS A 173 -1.79 2.77 -13.85
CA HIS A 173 -1.62 2.26 -15.20
C HIS A 173 -2.20 0.86 -15.32
N THR A 174 -2.48 0.46 -16.54
CA THR A 174 -2.96 -0.90 -16.82
C THR A 174 -1.78 -1.76 -17.24
N GLU A 175 -1.57 -2.86 -16.52
CA GLU A 175 -0.54 -3.85 -16.83
C GLU A 175 -1.22 -5.13 -17.34
N THR A 176 -0.79 -5.63 -18.48
CA THR A 176 -1.29 -6.90 -19.01
C THR A 176 -0.47 -8.05 -18.47
N ILE A 177 -1.07 -8.86 -17.58
CA ILE A 177 -0.46 -10.05 -17.02
C ILE A 177 -0.98 -11.32 -17.71
N GLU A 178 -0.09 -12.29 -17.95
CA GLU A 178 -0.49 -13.59 -18.51
C GLU A 178 -0.93 -14.54 -17.38
N VAL A 179 -2.23 -14.83 -17.30
CA VAL A 179 -2.78 -15.78 -16.34
C VAL A 179 -2.86 -17.17 -16.96
N PRO A 180 -2.25 -18.21 -16.35
CA PRO A 180 -2.35 -19.57 -16.82
C PRO A 180 -3.78 -20.10 -16.61
N ILE A 181 -4.43 -20.54 -17.70
CA ILE A 181 -5.72 -21.21 -17.73
C ILE A 181 -5.54 -22.66 -18.20
N TRP A 182 -6.57 -23.48 -17.94
CA TRP A 182 -6.60 -24.88 -18.40
C TRP A 182 -5.36 -25.68 -17.99
N PHE A 183 -5.10 -25.78 -16.67
CA PHE A 183 -3.96 -26.52 -16.10
C PHE A 183 -2.57 -26.00 -16.50
N GLY A 184 -2.48 -24.72 -16.92
CA GLY A 184 -1.22 -24.14 -17.40
C GLY A 184 -0.93 -24.38 -18.88
N LEU A 185 -1.82 -25.07 -19.60
CA LEU A 185 -1.65 -25.39 -21.03
C LEU A 185 -1.92 -24.18 -21.93
N ARG A 186 -2.70 -23.20 -21.47
CA ARG A 186 -2.95 -21.94 -22.18
C ARG A 186 -2.75 -20.76 -21.23
N ARG A 187 -2.30 -19.63 -21.78
CA ARG A 187 -2.20 -18.36 -21.07
C ARG A 187 -3.20 -17.40 -21.65
N ARG A 188 -3.89 -16.67 -20.80
CA ARG A 188 -4.81 -15.60 -21.19
C ARG A 188 -4.26 -14.28 -20.69
N PRO A 189 -4.13 -13.26 -21.57
CA PRO A 189 -3.83 -11.92 -21.11
C PRO A 189 -5.01 -11.41 -20.28
N LEU A 190 -4.68 -10.81 -19.14
CA LEU A 190 -5.62 -10.15 -18.25
C LEU A 190 -5.08 -8.78 -17.95
N ASP A 191 -5.85 -7.76 -18.28
CA ASP A 191 -5.50 -6.39 -17.96
C ASP A 191 -5.84 -6.12 -16.50
N VAL A 192 -4.84 -5.67 -15.76
CA VAL A 192 -4.91 -5.41 -14.34
C VAL A 192 -4.55 -3.96 -14.11
N MET A 193 -5.42 -3.25 -13.40
CA MET A 193 -5.11 -1.91 -12.93
C MET A 193 -4.12 -1.98 -11.78
N VAL A 194 -3.03 -1.24 -11.91
CA VAL A 194 -1.97 -1.10 -10.90
C VAL A 194 -1.91 0.35 -10.47
N TYR A 195 -1.95 0.60 -9.17
CA TYR A 195 -1.68 1.91 -8.59
C TYR A 195 -0.17 2.07 -8.41
N ASP A 196 0.38 3.19 -8.85
CA ASP A 196 1.80 3.47 -8.75
C ASP A 196 2.23 3.63 -7.30
N ASP A 197 1.45 4.40 -6.55
CA ASP A 197 1.66 4.66 -5.13
C ASP A 197 0.37 4.43 -4.34
N VAL A 198 0.48 3.80 -3.18
CA VAL A 198 -0.62 3.57 -2.23
C VAL A 198 -0.17 3.87 -0.82
N VAL A 199 -0.92 4.74 -0.14
CA VAL A 199 -0.73 5.05 1.27
C VAL A 199 -1.89 4.49 2.08
N LEU A 200 -1.58 3.79 3.15
CA LEU A 200 -2.54 3.24 4.10
C LEU A 200 -2.34 3.89 5.47
N MET A 201 -3.39 4.48 6.02
CA MET A 201 -3.49 4.97 7.39
C MET A 201 -4.45 4.10 8.17
N VAL A 202 -4.02 3.57 9.31
CA VAL A 202 -4.84 2.70 10.16
C VAL A 202 -4.74 3.16 11.60
N ALA A 203 -5.84 3.58 12.20
CA ALA A 203 -5.93 3.89 13.61
C ALA A 203 -6.46 2.69 14.41
N THR A 204 -5.76 2.30 15.46
CA THR A 204 -6.21 1.23 16.35
C THR A 204 -7.21 1.75 17.37
N LYS A 205 -8.15 0.88 17.79
CA LYS A 205 -9.10 1.21 18.88
C LYS A 205 -8.33 1.43 20.19
N PRO A 206 -8.77 2.33 21.08
CA PRO A 206 -8.20 2.50 22.41
C PRO A 206 -8.19 1.21 23.22
N ASP A 207 -7.29 1.12 24.22
CA ASP A 207 -7.06 -0.13 24.97
C ASP A 207 -8.25 -0.54 25.85
N ASP A 208 -9.02 0.41 26.37
CA ASP A 208 -10.24 0.19 27.14
C ASP A 208 -11.35 -0.49 26.32
N VAL A 209 -11.61 0.02 25.11
CA VAL A 209 -12.55 -0.57 24.14
C VAL A 209 -12.06 -1.95 23.70
N GLN A 210 -10.75 -2.10 23.59
CA GLN A 210 -10.12 -3.37 23.23
C GLN A 210 -10.18 -4.40 24.34
N ALA A 211 -10.11 -3.99 25.60
CA ALA A 211 -10.19 -4.88 26.75
C ALA A 211 -11.58 -5.51 26.89
N ALA A 212 -12.64 -4.79 26.49
CA ALA A 212 -14.01 -5.27 26.48
C ALA A 212 -14.26 -6.40 25.46
N ALA A 213 -13.45 -6.51 24.41
CA ALA A 213 -13.61 -7.48 23.32
C ALA A 213 -13.13 -8.91 23.63
N GLY A 214 -12.70 -9.21 24.88
CA GLY A 214 -12.39 -10.55 25.39
C GLY A 214 -10.95 -11.04 25.19
N ARG A 215 -10.57 -12.08 25.97
CA ARG A 215 -9.19 -12.63 26.04
C ARG A 215 -8.63 -13.14 24.70
N ALA A 216 -9.47 -13.59 23.77
CA ALA A 216 -9.03 -14.06 22.45
C ALA A 216 -8.50 -12.93 21.57
N SER A 217 -9.00 -11.72 21.71
CA SER A 217 -8.53 -10.52 21.04
C SER A 217 -7.18 -10.04 21.59
N ARG A 218 -6.99 -10.11 22.91
CA ARG A 218 -5.74 -9.69 23.59
C ARG A 218 -4.50 -10.47 23.16
N ARG A 219 -4.62 -11.78 22.95
CA ARG A 219 -3.49 -12.67 22.55
C ARG A 219 -3.01 -12.44 21.11
N ARG A 220 -3.77 -11.71 20.30
CA ARG A 220 -3.55 -11.53 18.86
C ARG A 220 -2.91 -10.19 18.51
N ARG A 221 -2.77 -9.25 19.44
CA ARG A 221 -2.34 -7.88 19.14
C ARG A 221 -0.88 -7.64 19.55
N LYS A 222 -0.10 -7.27 18.54
CA LYS A 222 1.29 -6.81 18.71
C LYS A 222 1.39 -5.28 18.78
N ILE A 223 0.29 -4.54 18.57
CA ILE A 223 0.27 -3.09 18.41
C ILE A 223 -0.50 -2.45 19.57
N ARG A 224 0.03 -1.38 20.14
CA ARG A 224 -0.58 -0.58 21.22
C ARG A 224 -1.95 -0.05 20.79
N GLY A 225 -2.91 0.02 21.73
CA GLY A 225 -4.19 0.68 21.49
C GLY A 225 -4.03 2.19 21.36
N GLY A 226 -4.85 2.80 20.51
CA GLY A 226 -4.76 4.22 20.20
C GLY A 226 -3.60 4.61 19.27
N ALA A 227 -2.78 3.65 18.82
CA ALA A 227 -1.71 3.93 17.86
C ALA A 227 -2.25 4.12 16.44
N VAL A 228 -1.53 4.92 15.65
CA VAL A 228 -1.79 5.12 14.22
C VAL A 228 -0.63 4.53 13.43
N LEU A 229 -0.95 3.66 12.50
CA LEU A 229 0.01 3.02 11.61
C LEU A 229 -0.09 3.67 10.24
N PHE A 230 1.04 4.08 9.71
CA PHE A 230 1.18 4.52 8.34
C PHE A 230 1.99 3.50 7.55
N LYS A 231 1.57 3.23 6.31
CA LYS A 231 2.31 2.36 5.38
C LYS A 231 2.25 2.93 3.98
N TYR A 232 3.39 2.91 3.31
CA TYR A 232 3.53 3.36 1.93
C TYR A 232 4.00 2.22 1.04
N PHE A 233 3.29 2.01 -0.06
CA PHE A 233 3.54 0.93 -1.00
C PHE A 233 3.64 1.46 -2.42
N ARG A 234 4.36 0.74 -3.27
CA ARG A 234 4.45 1.00 -4.72
C ARG A 234 4.00 -0.18 -5.54
N HIS A 235 3.47 0.12 -6.74
CA HIS A 235 3.06 -0.85 -7.77
C HIS A 235 2.09 -1.90 -7.23
N ILE A 236 0.98 -1.43 -6.64
CA ILE A 236 -0.03 -2.29 -6.04
C ILE A 236 -1.17 -2.52 -7.01
N ALA A 237 -1.39 -3.79 -7.38
CA ALA A 237 -2.58 -4.13 -8.13
C ALA A 237 -3.85 -3.85 -7.31
N ARG A 238 -4.88 -3.28 -7.95
CA ARG A 238 -6.15 -2.94 -7.30
C ARG A 238 -6.75 -4.12 -6.52
N GLY A 239 -6.66 -5.33 -7.06
CA GLY A 239 -7.15 -6.54 -6.39
C GLY A 239 -6.38 -6.93 -5.13
N ASP A 240 -5.15 -6.43 -4.94
CA ASP A 240 -4.28 -6.78 -3.82
C ASP A 240 -4.35 -5.79 -2.65
N LEU A 241 -5.17 -4.73 -2.75
CA LEU A 241 -5.33 -3.73 -1.67
C LEU A 241 -5.67 -4.33 -0.31
N LYS A 242 -6.46 -5.43 -0.28
CA LYS A 242 -6.79 -6.14 0.99
C LYS A 242 -5.56 -6.74 1.66
N ALA A 243 -4.52 -7.06 0.91
CA ALA A 243 -3.31 -7.68 1.44
C ALA A 243 -2.41 -6.67 2.19
N LEU A 244 -2.62 -5.37 1.98
CA LEU A 244 -1.85 -4.29 2.62
C LEU A 244 -2.20 -4.09 4.09
N PHE A 245 -3.37 -4.57 4.54
CA PHE A 245 -3.83 -4.40 5.91
C PHE A 245 -2.93 -5.12 6.92
N PRO A 246 -2.68 -4.53 8.08
CA PRO A 246 -2.01 -5.24 9.16
C PRO A 246 -2.89 -6.39 9.67
N ASN A 247 -2.27 -7.47 10.16
CA ASN A 247 -2.93 -8.68 10.69
C ASN A 247 -3.84 -9.42 9.71
N VAL A 248 -3.58 -9.33 8.42
CA VAL A 248 -4.27 -10.08 7.37
C VAL A 248 -4.16 -11.58 7.63
N ARG A 249 -5.25 -12.29 7.45
CA ARG A 249 -5.30 -13.75 7.56
C ARG A 249 -5.57 -14.38 6.21
N VAL A 250 -4.72 -15.34 5.91
CA VAL A 250 -4.96 -16.25 4.82
C VAL A 250 -6.06 -17.22 5.24
N VAL A 251 -7.18 -17.22 4.52
CA VAL A 251 -8.27 -18.18 4.72
C VAL A 251 -8.24 -19.15 3.53
N MET A 252 -8.05 -20.42 3.82
CA MET A 252 -8.09 -21.44 2.78
C MET A 252 -9.45 -21.52 2.12
N SER A 253 -9.48 -21.63 0.81
CA SER A 253 -10.71 -21.81 0.04
C SER A 253 -11.31 -23.18 0.30
N LEU A 254 -12.63 -23.34 0.12
CA LEU A 254 -13.29 -24.65 0.14
C LEU A 254 -12.66 -25.60 -0.89
N THR A 255 -12.23 -25.10 -2.04
CA THR A 255 -11.48 -25.88 -3.04
C THR A 255 -10.17 -26.44 -2.51
N ASP A 256 -9.44 -25.66 -1.66
CA ASP A 256 -8.20 -26.12 -1.05
C ASP A 256 -8.48 -27.20 0.00
N HIS A 257 -9.58 -27.08 0.75
CA HIS A 257 -10.04 -28.13 1.66
C HIS A 257 -10.43 -29.40 0.93
N VAL A 258 -11.08 -29.29 -0.24
CA VAL A 258 -11.48 -30.43 -1.07
C VAL A 258 -10.25 -31.10 -1.71
N THR A 259 -9.35 -30.33 -2.32
CA THR A 259 -8.14 -30.88 -2.96
C THR A 259 -7.18 -31.52 -1.97
N LEU A 260 -7.12 -31.04 -0.74
CA LEU A 260 -6.29 -31.65 0.33
C LEU A 260 -7.06 -32.74 1.09
N GLY A 261 -8.38 -32.60 1.24
CA GLY A 261 -9.24 -33.52 2.00
C GLY A 261 -9.64 -34.77 1.20
N VAL A 262 -9.89 -34.66 -0.10
CA VAL A 262 -10.29 -35.81 -0.94
C VAL A 262 -9.23 -36.92 -0.94
N PRO A 263 -7.93 -36.66 -1.15
CA PRO A 263 -6.91 -37.71 -1.04
C PRO A 263 -6.82 -38.31 0.36
N ALA A 264 -7.06 -37.51 1.41
CA ALA A 264 -7.08 -37.99 2.78
C ALA A 264 -8.27 -38.93 3.04
N ILE A 265 -9.46 -38.61 2.49
CA ILE A 265 -10.66 -39.43 2.61
C ILE A 265 -10.53 -40.68 1.74
N VAL A 266 -10.16 -40.53 0.48
CA VAL A 266 -10.03 -41.65 -0.47
C VAL A 266 -8.95 -42.65 -0.01
N GLY A 267 -7.84 -42.16 0.57
CA GLY A 267 -6.81 -43.01 1.14
C GLY A 267 -7.12 -43.53 2.55
N GLY A 268 -7.82 -42.74 3.37
CA GLY A 268 -8.12 -43.07 4.77
C GLY A 268 -9.32 -43.98 4.96
N VAL A 269 -10.38 -43.85 4.16
CA VAL A 269 -11.62 -44.65 4.29
C VAL A 269 -11.36 -46.16 4.12
N PRO A 270 -10.64 -46.64 3.09
CA PRO A 270 -10.32 -48.06 2.98
C PRO A 270 -9.49 -48.58 4.13
N ILE A 271 -8.58 -47.76 4.70
CA ILE A 271 -7.78 -48.08 5.85
C ILE A 271 -8.69 -48.19 7.09
N LEU A 272 -9.61 -47.25 7.29
CA LEU A 272 -10.57 -47.28 8.39
C LEU A 272 -11.51 -48.48 8.32
N ILE A 273 -11.99 -48.88 7.14
CA ILE A 273 -12.87 -50.05 6.96
C ILE A 273 -12.10 -51.32 7.34
N LYS A 274 -10.85 -51.47 6.86
CA LYS A 274 -10.00 -52.59 7.25
C LYS A 274 -9.64 -52.58 8.73
N LEU A 275 -9.45 -51.38 9.30
CA LEU A 275 -9.12 -51.22 10.70
C LEU A 275 -10.31 -51.54 11.62
N ALA A 276 -11.55 -51.25 11.22
CA ALA A 276 -12.75 -51.50 12.01
C ALA A 276 -12.89 -53.00 12.36
N SER A 277 -12.62 -53.89 11.39
CA SER A 277 -12.67 -55.34 11.64
C SER A 277 -11.53 -55.82 12.57
N THR A 278 -10.38 -55.19 12.50
CA THR A 278 -9.19 -55.54 13.31
C THR A 278 -9.24 -54.86 14.71
N LEU A 279 -9.91 -53.72 14.87
CA LEU A 279 -10.14 -53.12 16.20
C LEU A 279 -10.97 -54.01 17.11
N THR A 280 -11.92 -54.78 16.55
CA THR A 280 -12.72 -55.72 17.32
C THR A 280 -11.82 -56.77 17.98
N VAL A 281 -10.83 -57.32 17.24
CA VAL A 281 -9.86 -58.26 17.77
C VAL A 281 -8.95 -57.63 18.84
N LEU A 282 -8.54 -56.38 18.63
CA LEU A 282 -7.76 -55.62 19.62
C LEU A 282 -8.52 -55.42 20.93
N PHE A 283 -9.82 -55.15 20.87
CA PHE A 283 -10.68 -55.03 22.05
C PHE A 283 -10.86 -56.35 22.77
N VAL A 284 -10.99 -57.46 22.03
CA VAL A 284 -11.07 -58.80 22.61
C VAL A 284 -9.79 -59.16 23.34
N VAL A 285 -8.62 -58.93 22.71
CA VAL A 285 -7.29 -59.22 23.32
C VAL A 285 -7.04 -58.31 24.52
N ALA A 286 -7.34 -57.02 24.41
CA ALA A 286 -7.23 -56.07 25.54
C ALA A 286 -8.17 -56.45 26.68
N GLY A 287 -9.42 -56.86 26.39
CA GLY A 287 -10.41 -57.30 27.36
C GLY A 287 -9.94 -58.56 28.10
N PHE A 288 -9.25 -59.48 27.42
CA PHE A 288 -8.64 -60.66 28.06
C PHE A 288 -7.55 -60.27 29.06
N TYR A 289 -6.60 -59.41 28.66
CA TYR A 289 -5.54 -58.96 29.56
C TYR A 289 -6.05 -58.11 30.74
N LEU A 290 -7.18 -57.46 30.55
CA LEU A 290 -7.88 -56.73 31.64
C LEU A 290 -8.80 -57.61 32.48
N GLY A 291 -8.86 -58.92 32.19
CA GLY A 291 -9.70 -59.90 32.95
C GLY A 291 -11.22 -59.80 32.62
N LEU A 292 -11.59 -59.17 31.51
CA LEU A 292 -12.97 -58.97 31.10
C LEU A 292 -13.48 -59.99 30.06
N ALA A 293 -12.56 -60.79 29.45
CA ALA A 293 -12.87 -61.81 28.44
C ALA A 293 -12.15 -63.13 28.72
N GLY A 294 -12.82 -64.26 28.47
CA GLY A 294 -12.44 -65.58 29.04
C GLY A 294 -11.49 -66.49 28.23
N THR A 295 -11.29 -66.29 26.94
CA THR A 295 -10.35 -67.14 26.14
C THR A 295 -9.82 -66.38 24.92
N ILE A 296 -8.52 -66.53 24.64
CA ILE A 296 -7.87 -66.04 23.42
C ILE A 296 -7.52 -67.25 22.56
N GLY A 297 -7.85 -67.20 21.26
CA GLY A 297 -7.35 -68.18 20.30
C GLY A 297 -5.88 -67.88 19.88
N ASP A 298 -5.10 -68.91 19.53
CA ASP A 298 -3.69 -68.76 19.15
C ASP A 298 -3.43 -67.74 18.00
N HIS A 299 -4.43 -67.48 17.15
CA HIS A 299 -4.33 -66.53 16.04
C HIS A 299 -4.78 -65.09 16.43
N ASP A 300 -5.38 -64.87 17.61
CA ASP A 300 -5.92 -63.57 17.98
C ASP A 300 -4.83 -62.56 18.37
N THR A 301 -3.70 -63.04 18.92
CA THR A 301 -2.53 -62.23 19.23
C THR A 301 -1.83 -61.72 17.97
N GLU A 302 -1.69 -62.56 16.93
CA GLU A 302 -1.13 -62.14 15.62
C GLU A 302 -2.03 -61.08 14.95
N ARG A 303 -3.35 -61.26 14.99
CA ARG A 303 -4.33 -60.34 14.46
C ARG A 303 -4.34 -59.00 15.24
N ALA A 304 -4.16 -59.02 16.55
CA ALA A 304 -4.06 -57.83 17.38
C ALA A 304 -2.77 -57.05 17.07
N LEU A 305 -1.64 -57.71 16.83
CA LEU A 305 -0.40 -57.05 16.42
C LEU A 305 -0.53 -56.41 15.04
N ALA A 306 -1.20 -57.09 14.09
CA ALA A 306 -1.52 -56.56 12.78
C ALA A 306 -2.46 -55.33 12.90
N ALA A 307 -3.45 -55.36 13.79
CA ALA A 307 -4.32 -54.21 14.05
C ALA A 307 -3.57 -53.00 14.62
N LEU A 308 -2.65 -53.24 15.54
CA LEU A 308 -1.82 -52.21 16.15
C LEU A 308 -0.91 -51.57 15.10
N SER A 309 -0.27 -52.38 14.23
CA SER A 309 0.53 -51.85 13.11
C SER A 309 -0.28 -51.02 12.11
N GLY A 310 -1.51 -51.43 11.82
CA GLY A 310 -2.45 -50.67 11.00
C GLY A 310 -2.84 -49.32 11.64
N LEU A 311 -3.04 -49.29 12.96
CA LEU A 311 -3.33 -48.07 13.72
C LEU A 311 -2.15 -47.08 13.67
N PHE A 312 -0.92 -47.59 13.86
CA PHE A 312 0.31 -46.79 13.71
C PHE A 312 0.46 -46.22 12.28
N ALA A 313 0.20 -47.03 11.25
CA ALA A 313 0.25 -46.62 9.87
C ALA A 313 -0.79 -45.51 9.59
N LEU A 314 -2.03 -45.62 10.09
CA LEU A 314 -3.06 -44.60 9.99
C LEU A 314 -2.65 -43.31 10.73
N GLY A 315 -2.12 -43.45 11.95
CA GLY A 315 -1.63 -42.30 12.73
C GLY A 315 -0.49 -41.57 11.99
N ALA A 316 0.47 -42.29 11.45
CA ALA A 316 1.57 -41.74 10.66
C ALA A 316 1.04 -41.06 9.38
N PHE A 317 0.06 -41.65 8.70
CA PHE A 317 -0.59 -41.04 7.54
C PHE A 317 -1.33 -39.73 7.90
N MET A 318 -2.09 -39.73 8.99
CA MET A 318 -2.78 -38.54 9.50
C MET A 318 -1.80 -37.41 9.85
N LEU A 319 -0.71 -37.74 10.57
CA LEU A 319 0.35 -36.79 10.91
C LEU A 319 1.03 -36.22 9.65
N ARG A 320 1.29 -37.08 8.66
CA ARG A 320 1.83 -36.60 7.37
C ARG A 320 0.91 -35.68 6.64
N GLN A 321 -0.41 -35.96 6.59
CA GLN A 321 -1.41 -35.10 5.95
C GLN A 321 -1.56 -33.77 6.70
N TRP A 322 -1.56 -33.82 8.04
CA TRP A 322 -1.54 -32.59 8.85
C TRP A 322 -0.30 -31.74 8.58
N GLY A 323 0.88 -32.36 8.53
CA GLY A 323 2.13 -31.68 8.22
C GLY A 323 2.11 -31.03 6.83
N ASN A 324 1.60 -31.74 5.82
CA ASN A 324 1.43 -31.20 4.46
C ASN A 324 0.47 -30.02 4.44
N PHE A 325 -0.68 -30.11 5.12
CA PHE A 325 -1.65 -29.03 5.24
C PHE A 325 -1.04 -27.81 5.91
N HIS A 326 -0.34 -27.99 7.01
CA HIS A 326 0.29 -26.88 7.74
C HIS A 326 1.42 -26.23 6.94
N ARG A 327 2.22 -27.03 6.25
CA ARG A 327 3.27 -26.56 5.34
C ARG A 327 2.72 -25.74 4.18
N GLN A 328 1.62 -26.19 3.56
CA GLN A 328 0.98 -25.47 2.46
C GLN A 328 0.46 -24.08 2.93
N SER A 329 -0.15 -24.04 4.12
CA SER A 329 -0.61 -22.78 4.74
C SER A 329 0.54 -21.79 4.97
N LEU A 330 1.69 -22.29 5.45
CA LEU A 330 2.89 -21.46 5.67
C LEU A 330 3.50 -20.97 4.36
N ILE A 331 3.50 -21.78 3.30
CA ILE A 331 4.00 -21.36 1.98
C ILE A 331 3.14 -20.22 1.43
N HIS A 332 1.82 -20.31 1.50
CA HIS A 332 0.93 -19.25 1.04
C HIS A 332 1.08 -17.96 1.86
N GLN A 333 1.27 -18.07 3.18
CA GLN A 333 1.55 -16.91 4.03
C GLN A 333 2.88 -16.25 3.65
N LYS A 334 3.91 -17.05 3.38
CA LYS A 334 5.23 -16.55 2.97
C LYS A 334 5.14 -15.84 1.62
N GLU A 335 4.50 -16.45 0.62
CA GLU A 335 4.35 -15.89 -0.72
C GLU A 335 3.62 -14.52 -0.69
N LEU A 336 2.56 -14.41 0.13
CA LEU A 336 1.87 -13.15 0.36
C LEU A 336 2.78 -12.11 1.00
N THR A 337 3.51 -12.52 2.05
CA THR A 337 4.41 -11.61 2.78
C THR A 337 5.56 -11.13 1.90
N ASP A 338 6.17 -12.02 1.12
CA ASP A 338 7.29 -11.69 0.24
C ASP A 338 6.85 -10.68 -0.83
N ASN A 339 5.68 -10.87 -1.45
CA ASN A 339 5.15 -9.95 -2.47
C ASN A 339 4.88 -8.54 -1.91
N ILE A 340 4.34 -8.43 -0.69
CA ILE A 340 4.04 -7.14 -0.06
C ILE A 340 5.33 -6.50 0.49
N TYR A 341 6.26 -7.30 1.01
CA TYR A 341 7.50 -6.82 1.59
C TYR A 341 8.33 -6.01 0.60
N TYR A 342 8.49 -6.50 -0.63
CA TYR A 342 9.26 -5.79 -1.66
C TYR A 342 8.56 -4.54 -2.22
N ARG A 343 7.25 -4.41 -2.00
CA ARG A 343 6.45 -3.26 -2.43
C ARG A 343 6.27 -2.21 -1.33
N ASN A 344 6.60 -2.55 -0.09
CA ASN A 344 6.59 -1.62 1.03
C ASN A 344 7.84 -0.72 0.98
N VAL A 345 7.63 0.58 0.82
CA VAL A 345 8.71 1.56 0.72
C VAL A 345 9.05 2.13 2.09
N ASN A 346 8.02 2.49 2.88
CA ASN A 346 8.23 3.12 4.17
C ASN A 346 7.07 2.87 5.14
N ASN A 347 7.32 3.05 6.44
CA ASN A 347 6.34 2.87 7.50
C ASN A 347 6.41 3.98 8.54
N ASN A 348 5.30 4.22 9.25
CA ASN A 348 5.20 5.10 10.41
C ASN A 348 5.82 6.50 10.15
N SER A 349 6.64 7.02 11.06
CA SER A 349 7.25 8.35 10.94
C SER A 349 8.10 8.55 9.68
N GLY A 350 8.68 7.47 9.14
CA GLY A 350 9.49 7.54 7.92
C GLY A 350 8.69 7.93 6.66
N ILE A 351 7.39 7.72 6.68
CA ILE A 351 6.51 8.03 5.55
C ILE A 351 6.39 9.53 5.31
N PHE A 352 6.46 10.33 6.38
CA PHE A 352 6.30 11.79 6.30
C PHE A 352 7.38 12.42 5.43
N ASN A 353 8.64 12.01 5.60
CA ASN A 353 9.73 12.51 4.74
C ASN A 353 9.48 12.25 3.27
N TYR A 354 8.89 11.10 2.97
CA TYR A 354 8.64 10.70 1.60
C TYR A 354 7.49 11.50 0.98
N ILE A 355 6.35 11.58 1.68
CA ILE A 355 5.15 12.28 1.19
C ILE A 355 5.39 13.79 1.12
N ILE A 356 6.03 14.37 2.13
CA ILE A 356 6.42 15.79 2.14
C ILE A 356 7.34 16.12 0.96
N GLY A 357 8.32 15.26 0.69
CA GLY A 357 9.21 15.45 -0.46
C GLY A 357 8.47 15.37 -1.81
N GLU A 358 7.46 14.51 -1.91
CA GLU A 358 6.63 14.40 -3.11
C GLU A 358 5.69 15.61 -3.26
N ALA A 359 5.10 16.10 -2.17
CA ALA A 359 4.29 17.33 -2.16
C ALA A 359 5.12 18.54 -2.57
N GLU A 360 6.30 18.75 -1.96
CA GLU A 360 7.25 19.80 -2.35
C GLU A 360 7.61 19.73 -3.84
N ASP A 361 7.82 18.52 -4.35
CA ASP A 361 8.22 18.31 -5.74
C ASP A 361 7.09 18.68 -6.71
N GLN A 362 5.84 18.30 -6.40
CA GLN A 362 4.68 18.62 -7.23
C GLN A 362 4.35 20.12 -7.17
N ASP A 363 4.29 20.69 -5.99
CA ASP A 363 4.04 22.14 -5.79
C ASP A 363 5.01 23.02 -6.57
N TRP A 364 6.29 22.65 -6.51
CA TRP A 364 7.32 23.37 -7.24
C TRP A 364 7.12 23.30 -8.76
N LYS A 365 6.79 22.10 -9.27
CA LYS A 365 6.53 21.90 -10.71
C LYS A 365 5.33 22.70 -11.16
N GLU A 366 4.25 22.62 -10.42
CA GLU A 366 3.00 23.33 -10.72
C GLU A 366 3.19 24.85 -10.71
N ALA A 367 3.81 25.37 -9.66
CA ALA A 367 4.08 26.80 -9.56
C ALA A 367 5.00 27.31 -10.68
N LEU A 368 6.06 26.59 -11.00
CA LEU A 368 6.99 26.98 -12.09
C LEU A 368 6.33 26.93 -13.45
N LEU A 369 5.56 25.87 -13.75
CA LEU A 369 4.87 25.71 -15.02
C LEU A 369 3.77 26.78 -15.23
N ALA A 370 2.98 27.06 -14.19
CA ALA A 370 1.96 28.10 -14.23
C ALA A 370 2.61 29.49 -14.41
N TYR A 371 3.68 29.79 -13.65
CA TYR A 371 4.43 31.04 -13.81
C TYR A 371 4.98 31.21 -15.22
N TYR A 372 5.64 30.18 -15.77
CA TYR A 372 6.16 30.20 -17.13
C TYR A 372 5.07 30.34 -18.18
N GLY A 373 3.95 29.63 -18.01
CA GLY A 373 2.79 29.74 -18.90
C GLY A 373 2.21 31.14 -18.97
N LEU A 374 2.15 31.85 -17.83
CA LEU A 374 1.71 33.25 -17.75
C LEU A 374 2.79 34.23 -18.23
N LEU A 375 4.06 34.01 -17.91
CA LEU A 375 5.18 34.88 -18.30
C LEU A 375 5.34 34.98 -19.82
N THR A 376 5.18 33.86 -20.53
CA THR A 376 5.33 33.78 -21.97
C THR A 376 4.02 34.03 -22.75
N ALA A 377 2.95 34.33 -22.05
CA ALA A 377 1.68 34.69 -22.70
C ALA A 377 1.69 36.13 -23.21
N PRO A 378 1.13 36.41 -24.42
CA PRO A 378 1.06 37.74 -24.97
C PRO A 378 0.08 38.66 -24.23
N ALA A 379 -0.86 38.11 -23.46
CA ALA A 379 -1.88 38.83 -22.69
C ALA A 379 -2.29 38.01 -21.47
N PRO A 380 -2.94 38.63 -20.44
CA PRO A 380 -3.46 37.90 -19.28
C PRO A 380 -4.42 36.78 -19.67
N LEU A 381 -4.28 35.60 -19.06
CA LEU A 381 -5.03 34.35 -19.37
C LEU A 381 -6.12 34.08 -18.34
N THR A 382 -7.18 33.38 -18.75
CA THR A 382 -8.12 32.73 -17.80
C THR A 382 -7.55 31.39 -17.29
N CYS A 383 -8.16 30.81 -16.24
CA CYS A 383 -7.76 29.52 -15.71
C CYS A 383 -7.73 28.45 -16.81
N GLU A 384 -8.81 28.32 -17.58
CA GLU A 384 -8.97 27.24 -18.55
C GLU A 384 -7.92 27.35 -19.69
N VAL A 385 -7.58 28.58 -20.11
CA VAL A 385 -6.58 28.80 -21.15
C VAL A 385 -5.18 28.52 -20.63
N LEU A 386 -4.90 28.88 -19.37
CA LEU A 386 -3.62 28.58 -18.73
C LEU A 386 -3.44 27.08 -18.52
N GLU A 387 -4.45 26.39 -18.00
CA GLU A 387 -4.49 24.94 -17.81
C GLU A 387 -4.18 24.22 -19.14
N ALA A 388 -4.96 24.51 -20.19
CA ALA A 388 -4.75 23.90 -21.51
C ALA A 388 -3.35 24.19 -22.06
N ARG A 389 -2.78 25.38 -21.79
CA ARG A 389 -1.43 25.75 -22.21
C ARG A 389 -0.37 24.92 -21.49
N VAL A 390 -0.49 24.73 -20.18
CA VAL A 390 0.45 23.94 -19.39
C VAL A 390 0.34 22.45 -19.75
N GLU A 391 -0.86 21.91 -19.89
CA GLU A 391 -1.10 20.54 -20.35
C GLU A 391 -0.46 20.29 -21.74
N GLN A 392 -0.56 21.27 -22.64
CA GLN A 392 0.06 21.19 -23.94
C GLN A 392 1.58 21.21 -23.86
N LEU A 393 2.17 22.02 -22.96
CA LEU A 393 3.62 22.00 -22.69
C LEU A 393 4.07 20.64 -22.17
N LEU A 394 3.33 20.04 -21.23
CA LEU A 394 3.61 18.73 -20.67
C LEU A 394 3.49 17.63 -21.73
N THR A 395 2.43 17.63 -22.52
CA THR A 395 2.22 16.64 -23.58
C THR A 395 3.29 16.73 -24.67
N ARG A 396 3.65 17.94 -25.13
CA ARG A 396 4.68 18.14 -26.15
C ARG A 396 6.09 17.87 -25.62
N GLY A 397 6.33 18.24 -24.35
CA GLY A 397 7.65 18.13 -23.74
C GLY A 397 8.01 16.74 -23.28
N PHE A 398 7.05 16.03 -22.71
CA PHE A 398 7.26 14.77 -21.98
C PHE A 398 6.39 13.62 -22.46
N GLY A 399 5.46 13.85 -23.39
CA GLY A 399 4.54 12.83 -23.89
C GLY A 399 3.50 12.39 -22.88
N VAL A 400 3.27 13.18 -21.82
CA VAL A 400 2.38 12.85 -20.71
C VAL A 400 1.09 13.64 -20.80
N ALA A 401 -0.05 12.93 -20.78
CA ALA A 401 -1.36 13.53 -20.68
C ALA A 401 -1.77 13.59 -19.20
N THR A 402 -1.48 14.70 -18.54
CA THR A 402 -1.76 14.93 -17.12
C THR A 402 -2.90 15.94 -17.00
N GLU A 403 -3.81 15.78 -16.04
CA GLU A 403 -4.76 16.81 -15.60
C GLU A 403 -4.01 17.78 -14.70
N PHE A 404 -3.87 19.04 -15.12
CA PHE A 404 -3.08 20.02 -14.38
C PHE A 404 -3.95 20.76 -13.36
N GLU A 405 -3.57 20.73 -12.06
CA GLU A 405 -4.29 21.42 -10.99
C GLU A 405 -3.95 22.92 -10.97
N ILE A 406 -4.63 23.67 -11.81
CA ILE A 406 -4.35 25.08 -12.00
C ILE A 406 -4.67 25.93 -10.77
N ASP A 407 -5.75 25.62 -10.04
CA ASP A 407 -6.19 26.38 -8.89
C ASP A 407 -5.15 26.38 -7.77
N ASP A 408 -4.53 25.23 -7.52
CA ASP A 408 -3.48 25.08 -6.53
C ASP A 408 -2.21 25.82 -6.93
N ALA A 409 -1.81 25.72 -8.19
CA ALA A 409 -0.68 26.48 -8.71
C ALA A 409 -0.88 27.99 -8.57
N LEU A 410 -2.08 28.51 -8.93
CA LEU A 410 -2.40 29.91 -8.77
C LEU A 410 -2.45 30.36 -7.32
N ALA A 411 -3.01 29.54 -6.42
CA ALA A 411 -3.01 29.83 -4.99
C ALA A 411 -1.59 29.94 -4.42
N ARG A 412 -0.67 29.08 -4.86
CA ARG A 412 0.75 29.12 -4.46
C ARG A 412 1.44 30.38 -4.99
N LEU A 413 1.25 30.72 -6.26
CA LEU A 413 1.80 31.96 -6.83
C LEU A 413 1.23 33.22 -6.13
N LYS A 414 -0.05 33.20 -5.75
CA LYS A 414 -0.68 34.30 -5.01
C LYS A 414 -0.07 34.48 -3.62
N ARG A 415 0.18 33.39 -2.89
CA ARG A 415 0.86 33.43 -1.57
C ARG A 415 2.27 34.02 -1.65
N LEU A 416 2.97 33.84 -2.76
CA LEU A 416 4.30 34.38 -3.01
C LEU A 416 4.29 35.79 -3.64
N ASP A 417 3.13 36.42 -3.73
CA ASP A 417 2.94 37.71 -4.41
C ASP A 417 3.42 37.73 -5.87
N LEU A 418 3.40 36.57 -6.52
CA LEU A 418 3.78 36.39 -7.93
C LEU A 418 2.59 36.40 -8.89
N LEU A 419 1.36 36.57 -8.40
CA LEU A 419 0.16 36.55 -9.21
C LEU A 419 -0.55 37.92 -9.18
N ARG A 420 -0.98 38.36 -10.33
CA ARG A 420 -1.87 39.52 -10.50
C ARG A 420 -3.17 39.02 -11.12
N GLU A 421 -4.28 39.37 -10.52
CA GLU A 421 -5.61 39.00 -10.98
C GLU A 421 -6.41 40.28 -11.30
N ALA A 422 -6.98 40.34 -12.49
CA ALA A 422 -7.85 41.40 -12.94
C ALA A 422 -8.95 40.83 -13.83
N GLU A 423 -10.22 41.05 -13.47
CA GLU A 423 -11.40 40.62 -14.24
C GLU A 423 -11.36 39.09 -14.59
N GLY A 424 -10.96 38.24 -13.65
CA GLY A 424 -10.85 36.79 -13.85
C GLY A 424 -9.73 36.36 -14.82
N ARG A 425 -8.79 37.25 -15.10
CA ARG A 425 -7.59 37.00 -15.87
C ARG A 425 -6.35 37.12 -15.01
N PHE A 426 -5.38 36.26 -15.28
CA PHE A 426 -4.16 36.12 -14.51
C PHE A 426 -2.93 36.53 -15.30
N SER A 427 -2.00 37.17 -14.63
CA SER A 427 -0.68 37.54 -15.15
C SER A 427 0.36 37.49 -14.04
N VAL A 428 1.64 37.45 -14.42
CA VAL A 428 2.77 37.43 -13.48
C VAL A 428 3.67 38.65 -13.71
N PRO A 429 4.41 39.10 -12.68
CA PRO A 429 5.43 40.11 -12.86
C PRO A 429 6.59 39.58 -13.73
N PRO A 430 7.33 40.48 -14.41
CA PRO A 430 8.55 40.14 -15.11
C PRO A 430 9.58 39.48 -14.15
N LEU A 431 10.50 38.68 -14.70
CA LEU A 431 11.47 37.92 -13.90
C LEU A 431 12.28 38.77 -12.89
N PRO A 432 12.77 39.98 -13.20
CA PRO A 432 13.47 40.79 -12.20
C PRO A 432 12.61 41.15 -11.00
N ASP A 433 11.35 41.54 -11.23
CA ASP A 433 10.41 41.88 -10.17
C ASP A 433 9.99 40.64 -9.36
N ALA A 434 9.79 39.50 -10.04
CA ALA A 434 9.47 38.25 -9.39
C ALA A 434 10.61 37.79 -8.44
N LEU A 435 11.85 37.89 -8.90
CA LEU A 435 13.00 37.57 -8.04
C LEU A 435 13.09 38.47 -6.83
N ALA A 436 12.85 39.79 -6.98
CA ALA A 436 12.85 40.72 -5.85
C ALA A 436 11.74 40.39 -4.83
N ARG A 437 10.55 39.94 -5.28
CA ARG A 437 9.45 39.51 -4.40
C ARG A 437 9.78 38.21 -3.68
N LEU A 438 10.39 37.24 -4.36
CA LEU A 438 10.86 35.99 -3.74
C LEU A 438 11.94 36.24 -2.68
N ASP A 439 12.86 37.19 -2.92
CA ASP A 439 13.85 37.61 -1.90
C ASP A 439 13.18 38.19 -0.66
N GLN A 440 12.13 39.00 -0.85
CA GLN A 440 11.32 39.53 0.27
C GLN A 440 10.57 38.41 1.00
N ALA A 441 9.93 37.49 0.27
CA ALA A 441 9.22 36.36 0.85
C ALA A 441 10.19 35.47 1.67
N TRP A 442 11.36 35.18 1.14
CA TRP A 442 12.41 34.44 1.87
C TRP A 442 12.83 35.15 3.16
N ALA A 443 13.09 36.44 3.10
CA ALA A 443 13.45 37.23 4.27
C ALA A 443 12.33 37.29 5.34
N GLN A 444 11.08 37.25 4.93
CA GLN A 444 9.92 37.17 5.82
C GLN A 444 9.82 35.81 6.50
N LEU A 445 9.94 34.71 5.75
CA LEU A 445 9.90 33.34 6.31
C LEU A 445 10.90 33.14 7.43
N LEU A 446 12.12 33.66 7.27
CA LEU A 446 13.15 33.58 8.32
C LEU A 446 12.81 34.44 9.57
N ARG A 447 11.98 35.45 9.44
CA ARG A 447 11.55 36.31 10.58
C ARG A 447 10.35 35.77 11.32
N THR A 448 9.42 35.12 10.61
CA THR A 448 8.15 34.64 11.16
C THR A 448 8.23 33.20 11.69
N GLY A 449 9.17 32.40 11.23
CA GLY A 449 9.38 31.02 11.67
C GLY A 449 9.70 30.82 13.16
N SER A 450 9.64 31.92 13.97
CA SER A 450 9.87 31.88 15.42
C SER A 450 8.68 32.35 16.27
N THR A 451 7.49 32.64 15.71
CA THR A 451 6.51 33.47 16.45
C THR A 451 5.05 33.00 16.49
N GLU A 452 4.66 31.86 15.93
CA GLU A 452 3.32 31.33 16.21
C GLU A 452 3.37 30.35 17.40
N PRO A 453 2.69 30.69 18.54
CA PRO A 453 2.54 29.77 19.64
C PRO A 453 1.54 28.68 19.21
N GLU A 454 2.04 27.45 19.07
CA GLU A 454 1.21 26.27 18.88
C GLU A 454 0.05 26.20 19.88
N PRO A 455 -1.14 25.74 19.47
CA PRO A 455 -2.15 25.35 20.42
C PRO A 455 -1.58 24.20 21.25
N ARG A 456 -1.30 24.45 22.52
CA ARG A 456 -0.80 23.44 23.48
C ARG A 456 -1.80 22.30 23.58
N LEU A 457 -1.63 21.26 22.78
CA LEU A 457 -2.37 19.99 22.85
C LEU A 457 -1.90 19.14 24.04
N LEU A 458 -0.84 19.56 24.73
CA LEU A 458 -0.28 18.89 25.90
C LEU A 458 -0.89 19.41 27.21
N ALA A 459 -1.01 18.49 28.15
CA ALA A 459 -1.70 18.65 29.46
C ALA A 459 -1.16 19.74 30.35
#